data_612316dc4293dc554a8983971251f2f7
#
_entry.id   612316dc4293dc554a8983971251f2f7
#
_cell.length_a   1.000
_cell.length_b   1.000
_cell.length_c   1.000
_cell.angle_alpha   90.00
_cell.angle_beta   90.00
_cell.angle_gamma   90.00
#
_symmetry.space_group_name_H-M   'P 1'
#
loop_
_entity.id
_entity.type
_entity.pdbx_description
1 polymer ?
#
loop_
_entity_poly.entity_id
_entity_poly.type
_entity_poly.pdbx_seq_one_letter_code
_entity_poly.pdbx_strand_id
1 'polypeptide(L)'
;MPEFSDEAHDAKREMRIALLAARRSLSAADRAVAAAAVQAELVTLVRRLRPARMSAYVPVASEPGGDDLPDVLRAALPPDAELLLPVLRDDLDLDWAPYTGPESLRAAGRGLREPTAPPRGRAAVAGAALVVVPAVAVDRRGLRLGRGGGSYDRALARVPATVPTVALLHDGELVEAVPTLPHDRPVHCVITPADGLVAVPGVGPGASAGRTRGS
;
A
#
# COMPACT_ATOMS: atom_id res chain seq x y z
N MET A 1 -9.74 25.56 16.12
CA MET A 1 -9.88 24.09 15.96
C MET A 1 -8.53 23.38 15.79
N PRO A 2 -7.47 23.74 16.52
CA PRO A 2 -6.18 23.02 16.48
C PRO A 2 -6.16 21.73 17.33
N GLU A 3 -6.84 21.70 18.47
CA GLU A 3 -6.78 20.58 19.44
C GLU A 3 -7.12 19.20 18.89
N PHE A 4 -8.18 19.06 18.10
CA PHE A 4 -8.56 17.75 17.49
C PHE A 4 -7.53 17.21 16.49
N SER A 5 -6.74 18.08 15.86
CA SER A 5 -5.68 17.69 14.95
C SER A 5 -4.47 17.12 15.70
N ASP A 6 -4.14 17.70 16.84
CA ASP A 6 -2.98 17.28 17.65
C ASP A 6 -3.25 15.93 18.33
N GLU A 7 -4.45 15.74 18.90
CA GLU A 7 -4.87 14.46 19.47
C GLU A 7 -4.85 13.32 18.43
N ALA A 8 -5.33 13.58 17.22
CA ALA A 8 -5.30 12.58 16.15
C ALA A 8 -3.87 12.23 15.70
N HIS A 9 -2.96 13.21 15.70
CA HIS A 9 -1.55 12.97 15.38
C HIS A 9 -0.85 12.14 16.47
N ASP A 10 -1.12 12.42 17.74
CA ASP A 10 -0.56 11.69 18.86
C ASP A 10 -1.10 10.25 18.90
N ALA A 11 -2.40 10.05 18.73
CA ALA A 11 -3.01 8.74 18.64
C ALA A 11 -2.44 7.92 17.46
N LYS A 12 -2.24 8.54 16.28
CA LYS A 12 -1.55 7.90 15.14
C LYS A 12 -0.13 7.50 15.50
N ARG A 13 0.59 8.32 16.26
CA ARG A 13 1.97 8.06 16.67
C ARG A 13 2.05 6.87 17.63
N GLU A 14 1.19 6.83 18.65
CA GLU A 14 1.14 5.75 19.63
C GLU A 14 0.78 4.42 18.98
N MET A 15 -0.27 4.38 18.18
CA MET A 15 -0.69 3.18 17.44
C MET A 15 0.45 2.67 16.53
N ARG A 16 1.14 3.57 15.84
CA ARG A 16 2.28 3.22 14.98
C ARG A 16 3.42 2.59 15.77
N ILE A 17 3.77 3.14 16.94
CA ILE A 17 4.82 2.62 17.82
C ILE A 17 4.48 1.19 18.25
N ALA A 18 3.26 0.96 18.71
CA ALA A 18 2.82 -0.35 19.18
C ALA A 18 2.85 -1.41 18.05
N LEU A 19 2.28 -1.11 16.89
CA LEU A 19 2.22 -2.04 15.76
C LEU A 19 3.60 -2.32 15.15
N LEU A 20 4.45 -1.31 15.03
CA LEU A 20 5.82 -1.53 14.56
C LEU A 20 6.68 -2.30 15.58
N ALA A 21 6.39 -2.19 16.88
CA ALA A 21 7.02 -3.03 17.88
C ALA A 21 6.58 -4.50 17.75
N ALA A 22 5.29 -4.75 17.53
CA ALA A 22 4.76 -6.08 17.25
C ALA A 22 5.39 -6.70 15.99
N ARG A 23 5.54 -5.94 14.89
CA ARG A 23 6.24 -6.41 13.68
C ARG A 23 7.67 -6.84 13.96
N ARG A 24 8.40 -6.08 14.81
CA ARG A 24 9.79 -6.42 15.15
C ARG A 24 9.92 -7.69 15.98
N SER A 25 8.87 -8.06 16.73
CA SER A 25 8.86 -9.29 17.52
C SER A 25 8.60 -10.56 16.70
N LEU A 26 8.12 -10.44 15.47
CA LEU A 26 7.97 -11.59 14.57
C LEU A 26 9.33 -12.20 14.24
N SER A 27 9.45 -13.52 14.34
CA SER A 27 10.66 -14.23 13.92
C SER A 27 10.86 -14.11 12.39
N ALA A 28 12.07 -14.36 11.92
CA ALA A 28 12.35 -14.40 10.49
C ALA A 28 11.53 -15.48 9.76
N ALA A 29 11.31 -16.63 10.43
CA ALA A 29 10.51 -17.72 9.90
C ALA A 29 9.02 -17.32 9.78
N ASP A 30 8.45 -16.68 10.81
CA ASP A 30 7.06 -16.24 10.78
C ASP A 30 6.85 -15.17 9.69
N ARG A 31 7.80 -14.22 9.55
CA ARG A 31 7.75 -13.24 8.47
C ARG A 31 7.81 -13.86 7.07
N ALA A 32 8.63 -14.90 6.90
CA ALA A 32 8.72 -15.61 5.62
C ALA A 32 7.42 -16.34 5.28
N VAL A 33 6.81 -17.02 6.26
CA VAL A 33 5.49 -17.67 6.08
C VAL A 33 4.42 -16.65 5.76
N ALA A 34 4.35 -15.55 6.49
CA ALA A 34 3.40 -14.46 6.25
C ALA A 34 3.59 -13.83 4.86
N ALA A 35 4.85 -13.60 4.44
CA ALA A 35 5.16 -13.07 3.12
C ALA A 35 4.68 -14.01 2.01
N ALA A 36 4.93 -15.31 2.11
CA ALA A 36 4.50 -16.30 1.12
C ALA A 36 2.97 -16.35 0.98
N ALA A 37 2.24 -16.30 2.11
CA ALA A 37 0.77 -16.28 2.10
C ALA A 37 0.23 -15.02 1.40
N VAL A 38 0.72 -13.85 1.77
CA VAL A 38 0.31 -12.57 1.18
C VAL A 38 0.67 -12.50 -0.31
N GLN A 39 1.85 -12.99 -0.70
CA GLN A 39 2.28 -13.07 -2.10
C GLN A 39 1.36 -13.98 -2.92
N ALA A 40 0.96 -15.15 -2.40
CA ALA A 40 0.08 -16.09 -3.11
C ALA A 40 -1.28 -15.46 -3.44
N GLU A 41 -1.88 -14.78 -2.48
CA GLU A 41 -3.14 -14.04 -2.68
C GLU A 41 -2.99 -12.90 -3.70
N LEU A 42 -1.91 -12.12 -3.58
CA LEU A 42 -1.66 -11.01 -4.49
C LEU A 42 -1.38 -11.49 -5.93
N VAL A 43 -0.63 -12.58 -6.10
CA VAL A 43 -0.41 -13.23 -7.41
C VAL A 43 -1.73 -13.70 -8.02
N THR A 44 -2.61 -14.29 -7.22
CA THR A 44 -3.96 -14.71 -7.67
C THR A 44 -4.76 -13.51 -8.17
N LEU A 45 -4.73 -12.40 -7.45
CA LEU A 45 -5.39 -11.15 -7.84
C LEU A 45 -4.79 -10.59 -9.14
N VAL A 46 -3.46 -10.51 -9.26
CA VAL A 46 -2.77 -10.00 -10.45
C VAL A 46 -3.10 -10.85 -11.68
N ARG A 47 -3.05 -12.18 -11.56
CA ARG A 47 -3.40 -13.11 -12.66
C ARG A 47 -4.84 -12.98 -13.09
N ARG A 48 -5.77 -12.71 -12.16
CA ARG A 48 -7.19 -12.48 -12.46
C ARG A 48 -7.42 -11.15 -13.17
N LEU A 49 -6.79 -10.08 -12.70
CA LEU A 49 -6.97 -8.72 -13.25
C LEU A 49 -6.20 -8.51 -14.55
N ARG A 50 -5.07 -9.21 -14.74
CA ARG A 50 -4.14 -9.07 -15.89
C ARG A 50 -3.84 -7.59 -16.21
N PRO A 51 -3.41 -6.78 -15.24
CA PRO A 51 -3.20 -5.34 -15.46
C PRO A 51 -2.07 -5.13 -16.48
N ALA A 52 -2.27 -4.24 -17.45
CA ALA A 52 -1.21 -3.80 -18.37
C ALA A 52 -0.15 -2.94 -17.65
N ARG A 53 -0.54 -2.30 -16.55
CA ARG A 53 0.36 -1.55 -15.65
C ARG A 53 -0.16 -1.67 -14.24
N MET A 54 0.75 -1.94 -13.30
CA MET A 54 0.46 -1.84 -11.87
C MET A 54 1.58 -1.09 -11.15
N SER A 55 1.29 -0.61 -9.94
CA SER A 55 2.32 -0.13 -9.03
C SER A 55 2.34 -0.95 -7.75
N ALA A 56 3.53 -1.10 -7.20
CA ALA A 56 3.76 -1.75 -5.91
C ALA A 56 4.86 -1.01 -5.15
N TYR A 57 5.38 -1.63 -4.10
CA TYR A 57 6.49 -1.10 -3.32
C TYR A 57 7.57 -2.18 -3.11
N VAL A 58 8.75 -1.76 -2.72
CA VAL A 58 9.81 -2.65 -2.24
C VAL A 58 9.72 -2.70 -0.73
N PRO A 59 9.36 -3.84 -0.11
CA PRO A 59 9.27 -3.93 1.34
C PRO A 59 10.56 -3.56 2.04
N VAL A 60 10.44 -2.84 3.17
CA VAL A 60 11.57 -2.40 3.98
C VAL A 60 11.47 -3.01 5.38
N ALA A 61 12.53 -3.66 5.83
CA ALA A 61 12.63 -4.29 7.14
C ALA A 61 11.50 -5.31 7.38
N SER A 62 10.56 -5.01 8.28
CA SER A 62 9.45 -5.90 8.63
C SER A 62 8.15 -5.58 7.89
N GLU A 63 8.19 -4.86 6.77
CA GLU A 63 6.98 -4.63 5.96
C GLU A 63 6.49 -5.94 5.34
N PRO A 64 5.14 -6.12 5.23
CA PRO A 64 4.56 -7.31 4.60
C PRO A 64 4.97 -7.47 3.15
N GLY A 65 5.03 -8.72 2.69
CA GLY A 65 5.26 -9.05 1.29
C GLY A 65 6.63 -9.67 0.99
N GLY A 66 7.62 -9.54 1.90
CA GLY A 66 8.97 -10.11 1.68
C GLY A 66 9.84 -9.32 0.70
N ASP A 67 11.14 -9.54 0.77
CA ASP A 67 12.14 -8.76 0.01
C ASP A 67 12.06 -8.99 -1.51
N ASP A 68 11.48 -10.10 -1.94
CA ASP A 68 11.29 -10.56 -3.30
C ASP A 68 9.92 -10.19 -3.91
N LEU A 69 9.08 -9.45 -3.18
CA LEU A 69 7.75 -9.04 -3.65
C LEU A 69 7.75 -8.47 -5.08
N PRO A 70 8.67 -7.57 -5.47
CA PRO A 70 8.70 -7.05 -6.84
C PRO A 70 8.95 -8.14 -7.89
N ASP A 71 9.81 -9.13 -7.61
CA ASP A 71 10.11 -10.23 -8.51
C ASP A 71 8.90 -11.14 -8.71
N VAL A 72 8.25 -11.49 -7.61
CA VAL A 72 7.03 -12.32 -7.61
C VAL A 72 5.92 -11.64 -8.43
N LEU A 73 5.74 -10.33 -8.24
CA LEU A 73 4.74 -9.56 -9.00
C LEU A 73 5.12 -9.46 -10.49
N ARG A 74 6.38 -9.20 -10.80
CA ARG A 74 6.84 -9.13 -12.19
C ARG A 74 6.64 -10.45 -12.92
N ALA A 75 6.87 -11.57 -12.25
CA ALA A 75 6.64 -12.92 -12.80
C ALA A 75 5.14 -13.25 -12.97
N ALA A 76 4.27 -12.64 -12.18
CA ALA A 76 2.82 -12.86 -12.25
C ALA A 76 2.12 -12.01 -13.33
N LEU A 77 2.74 -10.92 -13.75
CA LEU A 77 2.21 -9.99 -14.75
C LEU A 77 2.25 -10.58 -16.17
N PRO A 78 1.36 -10.12 -17.07
CA PRO A 78 1.50 -10.37 -18.49
C PRO A 78 2.88 -9.94 -19.03
N PRO A 79 3.42 -10.58 -20.09
CA PRO A 79 4.76 -10.32 -20.61
C PRO A 79 5.04 -8.84 -20.91
N ASP A 80 4.08 -8.14 -21.51
CA ASP A 80 4.19 -6.74 -21.92
C ASP A 80 3.72 -5.74 -20.84
N ALA A 81 3.32 -6.24 -19.68
CA ALA A 81 2.84 -5.41 -18.60
C ALA A 81 3.99 -4.73 -17.84
N GLU A 82 3.70 -3.59 -17.26
CA GLU A 82 4.66 -2.76 -16.55
C GLU A 82 4.41 -2.78 -15.04
N LEU A 83 5.48 -3.05 -14.27
CA LEU A 83 5.51 -2.86 -12.82
C LEU A 83 6.23 -1.55 -12.51
N LEU A 84 5.54 -0.61 -11.87
CA LEU A 84 6.10 0.64 -11.37
C LEU A 84 6.43 0.50 -9.89
N LEU A 85 7.63 0.93 -9.49
CA LEU A 85 8.04 1.04 -8.09
C LEU A 85 8.32 2.52 -7.75
N PRO A 86 8.17 2.91 -6.48
CA PRO A 86 8.33 4.28 -6.06
C PRO A 86 9.79 4.71 -6.02
N VAL A 87 10.01 5.97 -6.35
CA VAL A 87 11.26 6.72 -6.15
C VAL A 87 10.92 7.89 -5.22
N LEU A 88 11.52 7.92 -4.03
CA LEU A 88 11.23 8.95 -3.03
C LEU A 88 11.92 10.25 -3.40
N ARG A 89 11.15 11.35 -3.42
CA ARG A 89 11.66 12.70 -3.67
C ARG A 89 12.01 13.41 -2.38
N ASP A 90 12.78 14.49 -2.47
CA ASP A 90 13.21 15.29 -1.31
C ASP A 90 12.03 15.89 -0.53
N ASP A 91 10.92 16.19 -1.21
CA ASP A 91 9.68 16.69 -0.62
C ASP A 91 8.77 15.57 -0.08
N LEU A 92 9.29 14.35 0.04
CA LEU A 92 8.59 13.15 0.47
C LEU A 92 7.45 12.71 -0.46
N ASP A 93 7.33 13.27 -1.65
CA ASP A 93 6.42 12.75 -2.67
C ASP A 93 7.05 11.56 -3.41
N LEU A 94 6.23 10.80 -4.12
CA LEU A 94 6.67 9.63 -4.88
C LEU A 94 6.66 9.93 -6.38
N ASP A 95 7.80 9.67 -6.99
CA ASP A 95 7.92 9.45 -8.42
C ASP A 95 7.87 7.93 -8.69
N TRP A 96 7.75 7.53 -9.94
CA TRP A 96 7.52 6.13 -10.29
C TRP A 96 8.44 5.72 -11.43
N ALA A 97 9.15 4.61 -11.24
CA ALA A 97 10.04 4.09 -12.26
C ALA A 97 9.75 2.61 -12.56
N PRO A 98 9.98 2.16 -13.81
CA PRO A 98 9.76 0.76 -14.18
C PRO A 98 10.75 -0.16 -13.46
N TYR A 99 10.22 -1.31 -13.02
CA TYR A 99 11.00 -2.41 -12.47
C TYR A 99 11.20 -3.49 -13.53
N THR A 100 12.44 -3.88 -13.75
CA THR A 100 12.83 -4.87 -14.78
C THR A 100 13.51 -6.12 -14.23
N GLY A 101 13.79 -6.15 -12.92
CA GLY A 101 14.45 -7.27 -12.25
C GLY A 101 15.27 -6.82 -11.04
N PRO A 102 15.80 -7.75 -10.23
CA PRO A 102 16.52 -7.43 -8.99
C PRO A 102 17.72 -6.51 -9.19
N GLU A 103 18.44 -6.69 -10.31
CA GLU A 103 19.61 -5.89 -10.71
C GLU A 103 19.23 -4.45 -11.10
N SER A 104 17.94 -4.17 -11.35
CA SER A 104 17.45 -2.81 -11.60
C SER A 104 17.22 -2.00 -10.33
N LEU A 105 17.41 -2.57 -9.14
CA LEU A 105 17.30 -1.87 -7.87
C LEU A 105 18.67 -1.43 -7.35
N ARG A 106 18.72 -0.22 -6.84
CA ARG A 106 19.86 0.33 -6.10
C ARG A 106 19.47 0.72 -4.69
N ALA A 107 20.43 0.67 -3.77
CA ALA A 107 20.26 1.24 -2.44
C ALA A 107 20.01 2.75 -2.52
N ALA A 108 19.05 3.22 -1.76
CA ALA A 108 18.71 4.63 -1.62
C ALA A 108 18.66 5.04 -0.14
N GLY A 109 18.43 6.30 0.13
CA GLY A 109 18.32 6.80 1.49
C GLY A 109 17.26 6.09 2.32
N ARG A 110 17.38 6.10 3.66
CA ARG A 110 16.40 5.55 4.62
C ARG A 110 16.19 4.02 4.51
N GLY A 111 17.16 3.29 4.00
CA GLY A 111 17.07 1.84 3.80
C GLY A 111 16.17 1.41 2.64
N LEU A 112 15.79 2.34 1.78
CA LEU A 112 15.01 2.05 0.58
C LEU A 112 15.87 1.40 -0.50
N ARG A 113 15.22 0.68 -1.40
CA ARG A 113 15.76 0.25 -2.69
C ARG A 113 14.87 0.83 -3.78
N GLU A 114 15.47 1.49 -4.76
CA GLU A 114 14.74 2.19 -5.81
C GLU A 114 15.20 1.73 -7.21
N PRO A 115 14.30 1.73 -8.21
CA PRO A 115 14.70 1.43 -9.58
C PRO A 115 15.78 2.38 -10.10
N THR A 116 16.69 1.84 -10.91
CA THR A 116 17.73 2.61 -11.61
C THR A 116 17.22 3.27 -12.90
N ALA A 117 16.10 2.77 -13.42
CA ALA A 117 15.46 3.34 -14.61
C ALA A 117 14.99 4.78 -14.36
N PRO A 118 14.99 5.65 -15.39
CA PRO A 118 14.49 7.02 -15.26
C PRO A 118 13.04 7.05 -14.75
N PRO A 119 12.75 7.89 -13.74
CA PRO A 119 11.38 8.10 -13.27
C PRO A 119 10.46 8.69 -14.34
N ARG A 120 9.20 8.31 -14.31
CA ARG A 120 8.15 8.71 -15.27
C ARG A 120 7.23 9.81 -14.79
N GLY A 121 7.56 10.43 -13.65
CA GLY A 121 6.78 11.49 -13.04
C GLY A 121 5.76 10.98 -12.00
N ARG A 122 5.39 11.88 -11.10
CA ARG A 122 4.47 11.60 -9.97
C ARG A 122 3.10 11.13 -10.43
N ALA A 123 2.66 11.61 -11.61
CA ALA A 123 1.36 11.24 -12.18
C ALA A 123 1.33 9.85 -12.82
N ALA A 124 2.47 9.17 -12.98
CA ALA A 124 2.53 7.88 -13.66
C ALA A 124 1.69 6.79 -12.95
N VAL A 125 1.51 6.89 -11.63
CA VAL A 125 0.65 6.00 -10.85
C VAL A 125 -0.83 6.07 -11.25
N ALA A 126 -1.29 7.21 -11.77
CA ALA A 126 -2.68 7.37 -12.22
C ALA A 126 -3.04 6.44 -13.39
N GLY A 127 -2.05 5.99 -14.16
CA GLY A 127 -2.25 5.03 -15.26
C GLY A 127 -2.16 3.56 -14.82
N ALA A 128 -2.01 3.27 -13.55
CA ALA A 128 -2.02 1.89 -13.04
C ALA A 128 -3.45 1.34 -12.99
N ALA A 129 -3.62 0.06 -13.34
CA ALA A 129 -4.89 -0.66 -13.20
C ALA A 129 -5.01 -1.40 -11.87
N LEU A 130 -3.93 -1.45 -11.08
CA LEU A 130 -3.85 -1.98 -9.73
C LEU A 130 -2.74 -1.23 -8.97
N VAL A 131 -3.03 -0.81 -7.74
CA VAL A 131 -2.05 -0.12 -6.87
C VAL A 131 -1.91 -0.88 -5.57
N VAL A 132 -0.70 -1.38 -5.29
CA VAL A 132 -0.36 -2.04 -4.02
C VAL A 132 0.43 -1.06 -3.16
N VAL A 133 -0.02 -0.87 -1.92
CA VAL A 133 0.54 0.13 -1.00
C VAL A 133 0.99 -0.48 0.32
N PRO A 134 2.05 0.04 0.96
CA PRO A 134 2.39 -0.33 2.31
C PRO A 134 1.42 0.34 3.31
N ALA A 135 1.16 -0.36 4.40
CA ALA A 135 0.47 0.19 5.55
C ALA A 135 1.03 -0.39 6.85
N VAL A 136 0.88 0.32 7.95
CA VAL A 136 1.13 -0.19 9.31
C VAL A 136 -0.15 -0.82 9.87
N ALA A 137 -1.30 -0.24 9.54
CA ALA A 137 -2.62 -0.79 9.79
C ALA A 137 -3.62 -0.24 8.77
N VAL A 138 -4.74 -0.93 8.63
CA VAL A 138 -5.93 -0.44 7.91
C VAL A 138 -7.15 -0.71 8.77
N ASP A 139 -8.11 0.21 8.78
CA ASP A 139 -9.38 -0.01 9.47
C ASP A 139 -10.47 -0.55 8.54
N ARG A 140 -11.62 -0.92 9.13
CA ARG A 140 -12.76 -1.47 8.39
C ARG A 140 -13.39 -0.50 7.38
N ARG A 141 -12.98 0.80 7.41
CA ARG A 141 -13.37 1.82 6.43
C ARG A 141 -12.34 1.98 5.31
N GLY A 142 -11.25 1.22 5.36
CA GLY A 142 -10.14 1.31 4.42
C GLY A 142 -9.12 2.41 4.74
N LEU A 143 -9.31 3.14 5.84
CA LEU A 143 -8.38 4.20 6.21
C LEU A 143 -7.08 3.60 6.73
N ARG A 144 -5.98 4.10 6.22
CA ARG A 144 -4.66 3.51 6.33
C ARG A 144 -3.76 4.32 7.27
N LEU A 145 -3.12 3.63 8.21
CA LEU A 145 -2.01 4.16 8.99
C LEU A 145 -0.70 3.90 8.24
N GLY A 146 -0.06 4.95 7.77
CA GLY A 146 1.27 4.87 7.17
C GLY A 146 2.39 5.19 8.16
N ARG A 147 3.63 5.27 7.68
CA ARG A 147 4.80 5.63 8.50
C ARG A 147 4.91 7.11 8.86
N GLY A 148 4.00 7.96 8.39
CA GLY A 148 3.91 9.38 8.78
C GLY A 148 4.45 10.40 7.77
N GLY A 149 5.01 9.97 6.63
CA GLY A 149 5.52 10.87 5.59
C GLY A 149 4.46 11.45 4.64
N GLY A 150 3.23 10.90 4.64
CA GLY A 150 2.15 11.32 3.74
C GLY A 150 2.37 10.99 2.26
N SER A 151 3.46 10.30 1.92
CA SER A 151 3.86 10.01 0.53
C SER A 151 2.79 9.25 -0.23
N TYR A 152 2.22 8.21 0.38
CA TYR A 152 1.18 7.40 -0.25
C TYR A 152 -0.20 8.09 -0.25
N ASP A 153 -0.49 9.01 0.65
CA ASP A 153 -1.73 9.79 0.59
C ASP A 153 -1.70 10.74 -0.62
N ARG A 154 -0.54 11.37 -0.85
CA ARG A 154 -0.32 12.18 -2.07
C ARG A 154 -0.36 11.35 -3.35
N ALA A 155 0.24 10.16 -3.36
CA ALA A 155 0.19 9.26 -4.50
C ALA A 155 -1.23 8.79 -4.80
N LEU A 156 -1.97 8.31 -3.78
CA LEU A 156 -3.35 7.84 -3.91
C LEU A 156 -4.33 8.95 -4.32
N ALA A 157 -4.04 10.21 -3.97
CA ALA A 157 -4.85 11.35 -4.44
C ALA A 157 -4.81 11.52 -5.98
N ARG A 158 -3.82 10.93 -6.67
CA ARG A 158 -3.69 10.94 -8.14
C ARG A 158 -4.29 9.70 -8.79
N VAL A 159 -4.59 8.67 -8.01
CA VAL A 159 -5.17 7.40 -8.51
C VAL A 159 -6.68 7.57 -8.67
N PRO A 160 -7.26 7.25 -9.83
CA PRO A 160 -8.70 7.26 -10.00
C PRO A 160 -9.40 6.35 -8.97
N ALA A 161 -10.53 6.80 -8.43
CA ALA A 161 -11.28 6.04 -7.41
C ALA A 161 -11.81 4.67 -7.89
N THR A 162 -11.81 4.43 -9.21
CA THR A 162 -12.18 3.15 -9.80
C THR A 162 -11.05 2.14 -9.86
N VAL A 163 -9.81 2.56 -9.59
CA VAL A 163 -8.64 1.68 -9.63
C VAL A 163 -8.50 0.94 -8.31
N PRO A 164 -8.51 -0.40 -8.32
CA PRO A 164 -8.28 -1.18 -7.10
C PRO A 164 -6.99 -0.80 -6.40
N THR A 165 -7.09 -0.46 -5.12
CA THR A 165 -5.95 -0.20 -4.24
C THR A 165 -5.93 -1.23 -3.12
N VAL A 166 -4.79 -1.87 -2.90
CA VAL A 166 -4.63 -3.01 -1.98
C VAL A 166 -3.50 -2.69 -1.00
N ALA A 167 -3.78 -2.79 0.30
CA ALA A 167 -2.75 -2.74 1.32
C ALA A 167 -2.35 -4.15 1.78
N LEU A 168 -1.05 -4.38 1.96
CA LEU A 168 -0.55 -5.62 2.55
C LEU A 168 -0.32 -5.42 4.04
N LEU A 169 -0.77 -6.39 4.85
CA LEU A 169 -0.75 -6.35 6.30
C LEU A 169 -0.21 -7.67 6.88
N HIS A 170 0.31 -7.62 8.10
CA HIS A 170 0.41 -8.80 8.96
C HIS A 170 -0.92 -9.04 9.69
N ASP A 171 -1.07 -10.23 10.27
CA ASP A 171 -2.24 -10.55 11.08
C ASP A 171 -2.35 -9.61 12.28
N GLY A 172 -3.59 -9.18 12.59
CA GLY A 172 -3.87 -8.21 13.65
C GLY A 172 -3.69 -6.74 13.27
N GLU A 173 -3.30 -6.42 12.01
CA GLU A 173 -3.14 -5.05 11.52
C GLU A 173 -4.38 -4.52 10.76
N LEU A 174 -5.37 -5.38 10.49
CA LEU A 174 -6.73 -4.96 10.15
C LEU A 174 -7.47 -4.66 11.45
N VAL A 175 -7.59 -3.38 11.77
CA VAL A 175 -8.08 -2.88 13.06
C VAL A 175 -9.50 -2.32 12.97
N GLU A 176 -10.13 -2.07 14.12
CA GLU A 176 -11.48 -1.49 14.17
C GLU A 176 -11.50 -0.04 13.68
N ALA A 177 -10.56 0.78 14.12
CA ALA A 177 -10.45 2.18 13.73
C ALA A 177 -9.00 2.66 13.69
N VAL A 178 -8.70 3.48 12.68
CA VAL A 178 -7.47 4.28 12.59
C VAL A 178 -7.85 5.73 12.83
N PRO A 179 -7.12 6.49 13.68
CA PRO A 179 -7.31 7.93 13.79
C PRO A 179 -7.13 8.59 12.42
N THR A 180 -8.01 9.53 12.04
CA THR A 180 -8.09 10.03 10.66
C THR A 180 -7.85 11.51 10.57
N LEU A 181 -7.33 11.93 9.42
CA LEU A 181 -7.14 13.32 9.02
C LEU A 181 -7.85 13.55 7.67
N PRO A 182 -8.26 14.77 7.34
CA PRO A 182 -9.04 15.05 6.12
C PRO A 182 -8.37 14.66 4.79
N HIS A 183 -7.05 14.52 4.78
CA HIS A 183 -6.27 14.17 3.59
C HIS A 183 -6.00 12.67 3.44
N ASP A 184 -6.35 11.84 4.43
CA ASP A 184 -6.16 10.39 4.37
C ASP A 184 -6.97 9.79 3.22
N ARG A 185 -6.37 8.87 2.47
CA ARG A 185 -7.01 8.18 1.33
C ARG A 185 -7.23 6.72 1.66
N PRO A 186 -8.48 6.23 1.56
CA PRO A 186 -8.78 4.84 1.84
C PRO A 186 -8.28 3.91 0.74
N VAL A 187 -8.04 2.65 1.10
CA VAL A 187 -7.80 1.53 0.18
C VAL A 187 -9.07 0.73 -0.03
N HIS A 188 -9.16 -0.01 -1.14
CA HIS A 188 -10.33 -0.83 -1.50
C HIS A 188 -10.30 -2.22 -0.85
N CYS A 189 -9.10 -2.76 -0.68
CA CYS A 189 -8.87 -4.10 -0.13
C CYS A 189 -7.63 -4.14 0.74
N VAL A 190 -7.58 -5.14 1.59
CA VAL A 190 -6.37 -5.55 2.30
C VAL A 190 -6.07 -7.02 2.01
N ILE A 191 -4.82 -7.42 2.13
CA ILE A 191 -4.42 -8.83 2.16
C ILE A 191 -3.70 -9.07 3.48
N THR A 192 -4.17 -10.05 4.26
CA THR A 192 -3.51 -10.56 5.45
C THR A 192 -3.12 -12.03 5.25
N PRO A 193 -2.14 -12.57 6.01
CA PRO A 193 -1.78 -13.97 5.92
C PRO A 193 -2.94 -14.93 6.26
N ALA A 194 -3.74 -14.61 7.29
CA ALA A 194 -4.81 -15.47 7.76
C ALA A 194 -6.10 -15.36 6.96
N ASP A 195 -6.51 -14.13 6.58
CA ASP A 195 -7.81 -13.88 5.96
C ASP A 195 -7.75 -13.79 4.42
N GLY A 196 -6.54 -13.75 3.84
CA GLY A 196 -6.33 -13.53 2.40
C GLY A 196 -6.80 -12.16 1.96
N LEU A 197 -7.45 -12.08 0.78
CA LEU A 197 -7.97 -10.84 0.21
C LEU A 197 -9.31 -10.47 0.83
N VAL A 198 -9.34 -9.39 1.59
CA VAL A 198 -10.53 -8.83 2.25
C VAL A 198 -10.91 -7.50 1.61
N ALA A 199 -12.13 -7.39 1.09
CA ALA A 199 -12.69 -6.12 0.61
C ALA A 199 -13.08 -5.23 1.79
N VAL A 200 -12.78 -3.93 1.66
CA VAL A 200 -13.17 -2.95 2.68
C VAL A 200 -14.45 -2.24 2.23
N PRO A 201 -15.57 -2.39 2.98
CA PRO A 201 -16.85 -1.81 2.62
C PRO A 201 -16.79 -0.27 2.60
N GLY A 202 -17.37 0.34 1.56
CA GLY A 202 -17.53 1.81 1.44
C GLY A 202 -16.60 2.49 0.43
N VAL A 203 -15.66 1.78 -0.17
CA VAL A 203 -14.71 2.32 -1.17
C VAL A 203 -14.95 1.73 -2.57
N GLY A 204 -16.06 1.03 -2.80
CA GLY A 204 -16.39 0.44 -4.10
C GLY A 204 -16.84 1.49 -5.13
N PRO A 205 -16.67 1.24 -6.45
CA PRO A 205 -17.22 2.10 -7.49
C PRO A 205 -18.77 2.03 -7.42
N GLY A 206 -19.39 2.98 -6.72
CA GLY A 206 -20.86 3.02 -6.64
C GLY A 206 -21.47 3.50 -5.33
N ALA A 207 -20.71 3.82 -4.29
CA ALA A 207 -21.25 4.46 -3.09
C ALA A 207 -21.52 5.96 -3.36
N SER A 208 -22.43 6.26 -4.31
CA SER A 208 -23.04 7.60 -4.41
C SER A 208 -23.92 7.77 -3.18
N ALA A 209 -23.63 8.81 -2.40
CA ALA A 209 -24.46 9.27 -1.29
C ALA A 209 -25.96 9.26 -1.67
N GLY A 210 -26.70 8.36 -1.10
CA GLY A 210 -28.16 8.40 -1.10
C GLY A 210 -28.59 9.72 -0.47
N ARG A 211 -29.01 10.69 -1.33
CA ARG A 211 -29.76 11.85 -0.87
C ARG A 211 -31.10 11.33 -0.36
N THR A 212 -31.27 11.29 0.94
CA THR A 212 -32.59 11.25 1.55
C THR A 212 -33.33 12.50 1.11
N ARG A 213 -34.26 12.35 0.15
CA ARG A 213 -35.31 13.34 -0.08
C ARG A 213 -36.33 13.15 1.06
N GLY A 214 -36.33 14.10 1.99
CA GLY A 214 -37.46 14.27 2.88
C GLY A 214 -38.68 14.69 2.08
N SER A 215 -39.79 14.06 2.37
CA SER A 215 -41.16 14.59 2.17
C SER A 215 -41.72 14.98 3.52
#